data_e08012ac5cfd72074826649ce00bf520
#
_entry.id   e08012ac5cfd72074826649ce00bf520
#
_cell.length_a   1.000
_cell.length_b   1.000
_cell.length_c   1.000
_cell.angle_alpha   90.00
_cell.angle_beta   90.00
_cell.angle_gamma   90.00
#
_symmetry.space_group_name_H-M   'P 1'
#
loop_
_entity.id
_entity.type
_entity.pdbx_description
1 polymer ?
#
loop_
_entity_poly.entity_id
_entity_poly.type
_entity_poly.pdbx_seq_one_letter_code
_entity_poly.pdbx_strand_id
1 'polypeptide(L)'
;MAVIRTVRFEVAPTDVEEMIARRNALVAEVRNAFPDLTEARLALVGERVWIDSWRWESAASMDAAVQAVATGALPAAGPAFALTANAAGESAEIVDER
;
A
#
# COMPACT_ATOMS: atom_id res chain seq x y z
N MET A 1 6.23 -3.71 18.01
CA MET A 1 4.83 -3.25 17.99
C MET A 1 4.36 -3.16 16.54
N ALA A 2 3.21 -3.72 16.25
CA ALA A 2 2.65 -3.68 14.90
C ALA A 2 2.21 -2.27 14.53
N VAL A 3 2.32 -1.95 13.26
CA VAL A 3 1.94 -0.64 12.71
C VAL A 3 1.07 -0.85 11.47
N ILE A 4 0.32 0.16 11.12
CA ILE A 4 -0.48 0.19 9.90
C ILE A 4 -0.11 1.42 9.07
N ARG A 5 0.04 1.23 7.77
CA ARG A 5 0.17 2.32 6.83
C ARG A 5 -1.07 2.36 5.96
N THR A 6 -1.71 3.51 5.91
CA THR A 6 -2.93 3.70 5.13
C THR A 6 -2.68 4.76 4.06
N VAL A 7 -3.03 4.43 2.83
CA VAL A 7 -2.93 5.36 1.70
C VAL A 7 -4.32 5.55 1.10
N ARG A 8 -4.74 6.80 1.03
CA ARG A 8 -6.01 7.20 0.40
C ARG A 8 -5.69 7.78 -0.98
N PHE A 9 -6.40 7.35 -2.01
CA PHE A 9 -6.15 7.78 -3.39
C PHE A 9 -7.41 7.70 -4.23
N GLU A 10 -7.35 8.30 -5.42
CA GLU A 10 -8.43 8.27 -6.39
C GLU A 10 -7.99 7.54 -7.64
N VAL A 11 -8.93 6.86 -8.29
CA VAL A 11 -8.71 6.13 -9.55
C VAL A 11 -9.89 6.38 -10.47
N ALA A 12 -9.61 6.63 -11.75
CA ALA A 12 -10.66 6.73 -12.76
C ALA A 12 -11.40 5.39 -12.90
N PRO A 13 -12.74 5.39 -13.06
CA PRO A 13 -13.50 4.15 -13.14
C PRO A 13 -13.02 3.15 -14.20
N THR A 14 -12.49 3.66 -15.31
CA THR A 14 -11.96 2.81 -16.39
C THR A 14 -10.64 2.14 -16.06
N ASP A 15 -9.94 2.60 -15.02
CA ASP A 15 -8.61 2.10 -14.62
C ASP A 15 -8.65 1.17 -13.42
N VAL A 16 -9.82 0.87 -12.86
CA VAL A 16 -9.94 0.13 -11.61
C VAL A 16 -9.35 -1.29 -11.71
N GLU A 17 -9.70 -2.05 -12.72
CA GLU A 17 -9.18 -3.41 -12.88
C GLU A 17 -7.66 -3.42 -12.99
N GLU A 18 -7.11 -2.53 -13.80
CA GLU A 18 -5.66 -2.42 -13.99
C GLU A 18 -4.97 -1.94 -12.71
N MET A 19 -5.57 -0.99 -11.99
CA MET A 19 -5.05 -0.54 -10.69
C MET A 19 -4.96 -1.71 -9.71
N ILE A 20 -6.00 -2.51 -9.61
CA ILE A 20 -6.02 -3.67 -8.70
C ILE A 20 -4.93 -4.66 -9.06
N ALA A 21 -4.77 -4.97 -10.35
CA ALA A 21 -3.74 -5.89 -10.82
C ALA A 21 -2.32 -5.39 -10.49
N ARG A 22 -2.04 -4.12 -10.75
CA ARG A 22 -0.74 -3.51 -10.46
C ARG A 22 -0.48 -3.42 -8.95
N ARG A 23 -1.49 -3.05 -8.17
CA ARG A 23 -1.42 -3.02 -6.71
C ARG A 23 -1.10 -4.41 -6.16
N ASN A 24 -1.77 -5.45 -6.64
CA ASN A 24 -1.52 -6.82 -6.19
C ASN A 24 -0.11 -7.28 -6.53
N ALA A 25 0.43 -6.89 -7.67
CA ALA A 25 1.82 -7.16 -8.03
C ALA A 25 2.78 -6.47 -7.06
N LEU A 26 2.49 -5.22 -6.68
CA LEU A 26 3.29 -4.50 -5.69
C LEU A 26 3.23 -5.17 -4.32
N VAL A 27 2.06 -5.58 -3.86
CA VAL A 27 1.91 -6.30 -2.59
C VAL A 27 2.77 -7.56 -2.57
N ALA A 28 2.74 -8.33 -3.64
CA ALA A 28 3.52 -9.56 -3.76
C ALA A 28 5.03 -9.27 -3.71
N GLU A 29 5.48 -8.24 -4.43
CA GLU A 29 6.89 -7.85 -4.45
C GLU A 29 7.37 -7.36 -3.09
N VAL A 30 6.56 -6.52 -2.44
CA VAL A 30 6.89 -6.00 -1.10
C VAL A 30 6.92 -7.13 -0.08
N ARG A 31 5.93 -8.01 -0.10
CA ARG A 31 5.86 -9.13 0.86
C ARG A 31 7.03 -10.09 0.68
N ASN A 32 7.47 -10.29 -0.55
CA ASN A 32 8.64 -11.14 -0.83
C ASN A 32 9.93 -10.55 -0.25
N ALA A 33 10.11 -9.25 -0.34
CA ALA A 33 11.28 -8.54 0.19
C ALA A 33 11.17 -8.26 1.70
N PHE A 34 9.97 -8.07 2.20
CA PHE A 34 9.68 -7.69 3.59
C PHE A 34 8.55 -8.59 4.13
N PRO A 35 8.88 -9.80 4.63
CA PRO A 35 7.86 -10.75 5.12
C PRO A 35 7.03 -10.26 6.29
N ASP A 36 7.45 -9.18 6.97
CA ASP A 36 6.72 -8.52 8.04
C ASP A 36 5.42 -7.84 7.57
N LEU A 37 5.19 -7.72 6.27
CA LEU A 37 3.91 -7.29 5.74
C LEU A 37 2.90 -8.44 5.90
N THR A 38 2.04 -8.36 6.90
CA THR A 38 1.14 -9.45 7.28
C THR A 38 -0.24 -9.37 6.66
N GLU A 39 -0.71 -8.15 6.39
CA GLU A 39 -2.01 -7.93 5.74
C GLU A 39 -1.94 -6.73 4.81
N ALA A 40 -2.70 -6.81 3.73
CA ALA A 40 -2.91 -5.68 2.81
C ALA A 40 -4.37 -5.71 2.38
N ARG A 41 -5.14 -4.67 2.74
CA ARG A 41 -6.56 -4.57 2.44
C ARG A 41 -6.84 -3.33 1.62
N LEU A 42 -7.51 -3.55 0.49
CA LEU A 42 -7.94 -2.48 -0.39
C LEU A 42 -9.45 -2.32 -0.25
N ALA A 43 -9.91 -1.12 0.08
CA ALA A 43 -11.32 -0.84 0.28
C ALA A 43 -11.77 0.37 -0.55
N LEU A 44 -13.01 0.31 -1.02
CA LEU A 44 -13.64 1.39 -1.78
C LEU A 44 -14.45 2.26 -0.82
N VAL A 45 -14.10 3.55 -0.74
CA VAL A 45 -14.82 4.51 0.11
C VAL A 45 -16.06 5.04 -0.60
N GLY A 46 -15.92 5.35 -1.89
CA GLY A 46 -17.00 5.91 -2.73
C GLY A 46 -16.58 5.83 -4.18
N GLU A 47 -17.31 6.46 -5.09
CA GLU A 47 -17.17 6.28 -6.53
C GLU A 47 -15.74 6.15 -7.08
N ARG A 48 -14.81 6.97 -6.58
CA ARG A 48 -13.44 7.01 -7.09
C ARG A 48 -12.37 6.95 -6.01
N VAL A 49 -12.79 6.87 -4.75
CA VAL A 49 -11.88 6.99 -3.61
C VAL A 49 -11.64 5.62 -2.99
N TRP A 50 -10.38 5.29 -2.85
CA TRP A 50 -9.91 4.02 -2.30
C TRP A 50 -9.03 4.25 -1.08
N ILE A 51 -9.04 3.27 -0.18
CA ILE A 51 -8.10 3.21 0.95
C ILE A 51 -7.39 1.87 0.88
N ASP A 52 -6.06 1.92 0.90
CA ASP A 52 -5.21 0.74 0.95
C ASP A 52 -4.51 0.71 2.31
N SER A 53 -4.81 -0.30 3.11
CA SER A 53 -4.30 -0.43 4.48
C SER A 53 -3.39 -1.64 4.58
N TRP A 54 -2.11 -1.39 4.91
CA TRP A 54 -1.08 -2.42 5.00
C TRP A 54 -0.60 -2.52 6.45
N ARG A 55 -0.69 -3.72 7.00
CA ARG A 55 -0.27 -4.01 8.36
C ARG A 55 1.12 -4.63 8.39
N TRP A 56 1.98 -4.09 9.24
CA TRP A 56 3.36 -4.50 9.42
C TRP A 56 3.62 -4.95 10.86
N GLU A 57 4.44 -5.98 11.05
CA GLU A 57 4.83 -6.42 12.38
C GLU A 57 5.73 -5.41 13.10
N SER A 58 6.45 -4.57 12.36
CA SER A 58 7.32 -3.56 12.94
C SER A 58 7.38 -2.29 12.12
N ALA A 59 7.59 -1.16 12.79
CA ALA A 59 7.82 0.12 12.13
C ALA A 59 9.10 0.11 11.30
N ALA A 60 10.13 -0.60 11.76
CA ALA A 60 11.40 -0.69 11.03
C ALA A 60 11.23 -1.32 9.65
N SER A 61 10.49 -2.41 9.54
CA SER A 61 10.22 -3.05 8.24
C SER A 61 9.37 -2.16 7.35
N MET A 62 8.36 -1.50 7.91
CA MET A 62 7.53 -0.55 7.16
C MET A 62 8.39 0.59 6.60
N ASP A 63 9.21 1.21 7.43
CA ASP A 63 10.06 2.33 7.01
C ASP A 63 11.06 1.90 5.92
N ALA A 64 11.63 0.70 6.06
CA ALA A 64 12.52 0.15 5.05
C ALA A 64 11.82 -0.06 3.70
N ALA A 65 10.58 -0.55 3.73
CA ALA A 65 9.79 -0.75 2.51
C ALA A 65 9.41 0.59 1.86
N VAL A 66 9.00 1.58 2.65
CA VAL A 66 8.70 2.93 2.16
C VAL A 66 9.93 3.54 1.50
N GLN A 67 11.10 3.38 2.11
CA GLN A 67 12.36 3.85 1.56
C GLN A 67 12.71 3.14 0.25
N ALA A 68 12.50 1.82 0.17
CA ALA A 68 12.73 1.06 -1.04
C ALA A 68 11.84 1.52 -2.20
N VAL A 69 10.58 1.85 -1.91
CA VAL A 69 9.67 2.45 -2.91
C VAL A 69 10.21 3.80 -3.38
N ALA A 70 10.61 4.65 -2.44
CA ALA A 70 11.10 6.01 -2.74
C ALA A 70 12.37 6.00 -3.59
N THR A 71 13.24 5.00 -3.41
CA THR A 71 14.51 4.89 -4.14
C THR A 71 14.41 4.12 -5.46
N GLY A 72 13.22 3.61 -5.80
CA GLY A 72 13.03 2.82 -7.02
C GLY A 72 13.52 1.38 -6.95
N ALA A 73 13.81 0.87 -5.74
CA ALA A 73 14.28 -0.50 -5.55
C ALA A 73 13.20 -1.56 -5.78
N LEU A 74 11.93 -1.15 -5.82
CA LEU A 74 10.79 -2.03 -6.07
C LEU A 74 10.14 -1.67 -7.41
N PRO A 75 10.46 -2.39 -8.51
CA PRO A 75 9.97 -2.05 -9.85
C PRO A 75 8.45 -1.97 -10.00
N ALA A 76 7.69 -2.74 -9.23
CA ALA A 76 6.22 -2.73 -9.30
C ALA A 76 5.60 -1.45 -8.74
N ALA A 77 6.33 -0.63 -7.99
CA ALA A 77 5.79 0.57 -7.36
C ALA A 77 5.38 1.64 -8.37
N GLY A 78 6.23 1.95 -9.33
CA GLY A 78 5.92 2.95 -10.35
C GLY A 78 4.63 2.67 -11.10
N PRO A 79 4.48 1.49 -11.72
CA PRO A 79 3.23 1.10 -12.39
C PRO A 79 2.02 1.13 -11.46
N ALA A 80 2.17 0.68 -10.20
CA ALA A 80 1.06 0.67 -9.24
C ALA A 80 0.54 2.07 -8.94
N PHE A 81 1.42 3.06 -8.83
CA PHE A 81 1.02 4.44 -8.53
C PHE A 81 0.63 5.26 -9.76
N ALA A 82 0.99 4.81 -10.96
CA ALA A 82 0.76 5.57 -12.19
C ALA A 82 -0.70 5.88 -12.47
N LEU A 83 -1.63 5.03 -12.02
CA LEU A 83 -3.06 5.19 -12.22
C LEU A 83 -3.76 5.88 -11.05
N THR A 84 -3.03 6.29 -10.02
CA THR A 84 -3.59 6.92 -8.84
C THR A 84 -3.41 8.44 -8.88
N ALA A 85 -4.36 9.15 -8.27
CA ALA A 85 -4.31 10.59 -8.12
C ALA A 85 -4.60 10.99 -6.68
N ASN A 86 -4.07 12.14 -6.27
CA ASN A 86 -4.32 12.72 -4.94
C ASN A 86 -3.99 11.76 -3.79
N ALA A 87 -2.92 11.00 -3.93
CA ALA A 87 -2.52 10.03 -2.93
C ALA A 87 -2.02 10.72 -1.65
N ALA A 88 -2.52 10.25 -0.51
CA ALA A 88 -2.09 10.71 0.80
C ALA A 88 -1.95 9.52 1.73
N GLY A 89 -0.78 9.40 2.35
CA GLY A 89 -0.49 8.28 3.25
C GLY A 89 -0.21 8.74 4.67
N GLU A 90 -0.56 7.87 5.62
CA GLU A 90 -0.21 8.06 7.03
C GLU A 90 0.09 6.72 7.67
N SER A 91 0.83 6.75 8.75
CA SER A 91 1.21 5.56 9.49
C SER A 91 0.81 5.72 10.95
N ALA A 92 0.39 4.63 11.59
CA ALA A 92 -0.05 4.65 12.97
C ALA A 92 0.38 3.36 13.68
N GLU A 93 0.61 3.47 14.99
CA GLU A 93 0.83 2.30 15.83
C GLU A 93 -0.50 1.62 16.12
N ILE A 94 -0.51 0.29 16.03
CA ILE A 94 -1.70 -0.49 16.41
C ILE A 94 -1.64 -0.70 17.92
N VAL A 95 -2.64 -0.18 18.61
CA VAL A 95 -2.70 -0.27 20.09
C VAL A 95 -3.66 -1.35 20.59
N ASP A 96 -4.52 -1.88 19.74
CA ASP A 96 -5.47 -2.94 20.07
C ASP A 96 -5.88 -3.67 18.80
N GLU A 97 -5.78 -5.00 18.83
CA GLU A 97 -6.22 -5.87 17.74
C GLU A 97 -7.05 -7.01 18.33
N ARG A 98 -8.15 -7.35 17.66
CA ARG A 98 -9.07 -8.41 18.12
C ARG A 98 -9.48 -9.37 17.01
#